data_6e1b56e780d036877549b06e47d732fe
#
_entry.id   6e1b56e780d036877549b06e47d732fe
#
_cell.length_a   1.000
_cell.length_b   1.000
_cell.length_c   1.000
_cell.angle_alpha   90.00
_cell.angle_beta   90.00
_cell.angle_gamma   90.00
#
_symmetry.space_group_name_H-M   'P 1'
#
loop_
_entity.id
_entity.type
_entity.pdbx_description
1 polymer ?
#
loop_
_entity_poly.entity_id
_entity_poly.type
_entity_poly.pdbx_seq_one_letter_code
_entity_poly.pdbx_strand_id
1 'polypeptide(L)'
;MNAAQRAARTTVPILAAGASDDLWASPRQMDLLTAQLSAAKVERKTYTPAGLSVKSIGHHGLMRRGVGTGAWDEILAWLQDASQKAQ
;
A
#
# COMPACT_ATOMS: atom_id res chain seq x y z
N MET A 1 -16.37 10.72 17.21
CA MET A 1 -16.15 9.94 15.97
C MET A 1 -15.06 8.93 16.22
N ASN A 2 -15.33 7.65 15.98
CA ASN A 2 -14.32 6.60 16.14
C ASN A 2 -13.42 6.46 14.90
N ALA A 3 -12.40 5.60 14.99
CA ALA A 3 -11.42 5.44 13.90
C ALA A 3 -12.07 4.93 12.61
N ALA A 4 -13.04 4.01 12.71
CA ALA A 4 -13.73 3.49 11.53
C ALA A 4 -14.56 4.56 10.83
N GLN A 5 -15.23 5.42 11.59
CA GLN A 5 -16.01 6.52 11.03
C GLN A 5 -15.11 7.56 10.35
N ARG A 6 -13.94 7.86 10.93
CA ARG A 6 -12.97 8.74 10.29
C ARG A 6 -12.43 8.16 9.01
N ALA A 7 -12.12 6.86 9.01
CA ALA A 7 -11.65 6.18 7.82
C ALA A 7 -12.68 6.24 6.70
N ALA A 8 -13.97 6.03 7.01
CA ALA A 8 -15.04 6.08 6.03
C ALA A 8 -15.25 7.47 5.42
N ARG A 9 -14.80 8.52 6.08
CA ARG A 9 -14.88 9.90 5.59
C ARG A 9 -13.63 10.38 4.85
N THR A 10 -12.57 9.59 4.87
CA THR A 10 -11.33 9.96 4.19
C THR A 10 -11.57 9.98 2.68
N THR A 11 -11.22 11.09 2.03
CA THR A 11 -11.44 11.29 0.60
C THR A 11 -10.14 11.47 -0.20
N VAL A 12 -8.98 11.55 0.47
CA VAL A 12 -7.70 11.70 -0.21
C VAL A 12 -7.34 10.41 -0.96
N PRO A 13 -6.59 10.50 -2.07
CA PRO A 13 -6.10 9.29 -2.74
C PRO A 13 -5.17 8.50 -1.81
N ILE A 14 -5.32 7.18 -1.81
CA ILE A 14 -4.56 6.29 -0.93
C ILE A 14 -3.94 5.17 -1.77
N LEU A 15 -2.65 4.93 -1.53
CA LEU A 15 -1.97 3.76 -2.05
C LEU A 15 -1.74 2.77 -0.91
N ALA A 16 -2.33 1.59 -1.03
CA ALA A 16 -2.14 0.51 -0.07
C ALA A 16 -1.18 -0.52 -0.66
N ALA A 17 0.11 -0.36 -0.36
CA ALA A 17 1.16 -1.25 -0.84
C ALA A 17 1.47 -2.31 0.22
N GLY A 18 1.57 -3.55 -0.20
CA GLY A 18 1.87 -4.65 0.69
C GLY A 18 2.65 -5.76 0.01
N ALA A 19 3.10 -6.74 0.78
CA ALA A 19 3.84 -7.90 0.29
C ALA A 19 2.97 -9.15 0.42
N SER A 20 3.01 -10.00 -0.60
CA SER A 20 2.21 -11.23 -0.62
C SER A 20 2.61 -12.21 0.47
N ASP A 21 3.85 -12.15 0.94
CA ASP A 21 4.37 -13.01 2.00
C ASP A 21 4.37 -12.37 3.39
N ASP A 22 3.67 -11.24 3.55
CA ASP A 22 3.51 -10.58 4.85
C ASP A 22 2.45 -11.34 5.66
N LEU A 23 2.89 -11.98 6.75
CA LEU A 23 2.00 -12.76 7.60
C LEU A 23 1.23 -11.89 8.61
N TRP A 24 1.67 -10.65 8.84
CA TRP A 24 1.06 -9.73 9.81
C TRP A 24 0.04 -8.81 9.15
N ALA A 25 0.39 -8.27 7.98
CA ALA A 25 -0.50 -7.45 7.16
C ALA A 25 -0.70 -8.15 5.81
N SER A 26 -1.32 -9.33 5.85
CA SER A 26 -1.55 -10.16 4.66
C SER A 26 -2.47 -9.42 3.67
N PRO A 27 -2.51 -9.83 2.40
CA PRO A 27 -3.45 -9.25 1.44
C PRO A 27 -4.89 -9.25 1.93
N ARG A 28 -5.32 -10.30 2.64
CA ARG A 28 -6.67 -10.36 3.21
C ARG A 28 -6.87 -9.29 4.28
N GLN A 29 -5.89 -9.09 5.16
CA GLN A 29 -5.96 -8.04 6.19
C GLN A 29 -5.99 -6.66 5.54
N MET A 30 -5.22 -6.46 4.48
CA MET A 30 -5.24 -5.21 3.72
C MET A 30 -6.61 -4.97 3.07
N ASP A 31 -7.26 -6.00 2.57
CA ASP A 31 -8.62 -5.89 2.02
C ASP A 31 -9.61 -5.44 3.08
N LEU A 32 -9.53 -6.01 4.28
CA LEU A 32 -10.41 -5.66 5.39
C LEU A 32 -10.18 -4.20 5.84
N LEU A 33 -8.93 -3.78 5.88
CA LEU A 33 -8.58 -2.41 6.27
C LEU A 33 -9.06 -1.40 5.21
N THR A 34 -8.78 -1.66 3.94
CA THR A 34 -9.13 -0.72 2.86
C THR A 34 -10.64 -0.65 2.62
N ALA A 35 -11.39 -1.69 2.96
CA ALA A 35 -12.86 -1.66 2.89
C ALA A 35 -13.46 -0.59 3.80
N GLN A 36 -12.77 -0.20 4.87
CA GLN A 36 -13.22 0.88 5.76
C GLN A 36 -13.03 2.27 5.15
N LEU A 37 -12.24 2.39 4.08
CA LEU A 37 -11.96 3.65 3.41
C LEU A 37 -12.93 3.88 2.25
N SER A 38 -14.23 3.77 2.52
CA SER A 38 -15.27 3.69 1.51
C SER A 38 -15.41 4.95 0.64
N ALA A 39 -15.03 6.11 1.15
CA ALA A 39 -15.08 7.37 0.40
C ALA A 39 -13.77 7.70 -0.33
N ALA A 40 -12.69 7.00 -0.03
CA ALA A 40 -11.38 7.27 -0.61
C ALA A 40 -11.17 6.50 -1.91
N LYS A 41 -10.39 7.08 -2.82
CA LYS A 41 -9.93 6.37 -4.00
C LYS A 41 -8.69 5.59 -3.63
N VAL A 42 -8.85 4.29 -3.42
CA VAL A 42 -7.77 3.41 -2.96
C VAL A 42 -7.23 2.60 -4.12
N GLU A 43 -5.91 2.69 -4.35
CA GLU A 43 -5.20 1.76 -5.22
C GLU A 43 -4.47 0.73 -4.37
N ARG A 44 -4.56 -0.52 -4.78
CA ARG A 44 -3.89 -1.63 -4.11
C ARG A 44 -2.72 -2.09 -4.96
N LYS A 45 -1.55 -2.23 -4.35
CA LYS A 45 -0.39 -2.86 -4.97
C LYS A 45 0.15 -3.94 -4.05
N THR A 46 0.18 -5.17 -4.55
CA THR A 46 0.75 -6.29 -3.80
C THR A 46 2.02 -6.73 -4.50
N TYR A 47 3.13 -6.65 -3.78
CA TYR A 47 4.44 -7.05 -4.30
C TYR A 47 4.74 -8.48 -3.90
N THR A 48 5.26 -9.25 -4.84
CA THR A 48 5.70 -10.61 -4.60
C THR A 48 7.22 -10.66 -4.54
N PRO A 49 7.80 -11.60 -3.78
CA PRO A 49 9.25 -11.77 -3.80
C PRO A 49 9.82 -11.97 -5.19
N ALA A 50 9.15 -12.79 -6.01
CA ALA A 50 9.59 -13.02 -7.39
C ALA A 50 9.52 -11.74 -8.22
N GLY A 51 8.49 -10.92 -8.05
CA GLY A 51 8.33 -9.65 -8.76
C GLY A 51 9.42 -8.64 -8.43
N LEU A 52 9.96 -8.68 -7.22
CA LEU A 52 11.07 -7.83 -6.80
C LEU A 52 12.44 -8.51 -6.92
N SER A 53 12.49 -9.74 -7.44
CA SER A 53 13.72 -10.53 -7.60
C SER A 53 14.47 -10.73 -6.27
N VAL A 54 13.72 -10.99 -5.20
CA VAL A 54 14.26 -11.26 -3.86
C VAL A 54 13.67 -12.56 -3.33
N LYS A 55 14.30 -13.13 -2.30
CA LYS A 55 13.84 -14.41 -1.70
C LYS A 55 12.59 -14.22 -0.88
N SER A 56 12.50 -13.11 -0.15
CA SER A 56 11.35 -12.79 0.68
C SER A 56 11.26 -11.29 0.88
N ILE A 57 10.06 -10.80 1.15
CA ILE A 57 9.81 -9.39 1.48
C ILE A 57 9.47 -9.28 2.97
N GLY A 58 8.40 -9.95 3.42
CA GLY A 58 7.95 -9.93 4.80
C GLY A 58 7.33 -8.60 5.21
N HIS A 59 7.06 -8.47 6.51
CA HIS A 59 6.30 -7.32 7.04
C HIS A 59 7.00 -5.97 6.83
N HIS A 60 8.32 -5.91 6.97
CA HIS A 60 9.07 -4.67 6.81
C HIS A 60 9.93 -4.63 5.56
N GLY A 61 9.84 -5.65 4.70
CA GLY A 61 10.76 -5.80 3.57
C GLY A 61 10.67 -4.67 2.55
N LEU A 62 9.48 -4.11 2.31
CA LEU A 62 9.31 -3.01 1.37
C LEU A 62 10.07 -1.76 1.80
N MET A 63 10.37 -1.62 3.09
CA MET A 63 11.11 -0.48 3.62
C MET A 63 12.62 -0.72 3.66
N ARG A 64 13.07 -1.92 3.32
CA ARG A 64 14.50 -2.24 3.34
C ARG A 64 15.15 -1.97 2.00
N ARG A 65 16.32 -1.33 2.05
CA ARG A 65 17.16 -1.19 0.87
C ARG A 65 17.59 -2.56 0.38
N GLY A 66 17.56 -2.78 -0.93
CA GLY A 66 17.93 -4.05 -1.52
C GLY A 66 16.80 -5.07 -1.60
N VAL A 67 15.73 -4.88 -0.82
CA VAL A 67 14.53 -5.72 -0.88
C VAL A 67 13.39 -4.96 -1.55
N GLY A 68 13.04 -3.78 -1.03
CA GLY A 68 11.93 -2.99 -1.52
C GLY A 68 12.29 -1.96 -2.58
N THR A 69 13.57 -1.83 -2.95
CA THR A 69 14.04 -0.76 -3.86
C THR A 69 13.29 -0.76 -5.18
N GLY A 70 12.99 -1.94 -5.73
CA GLY A 70 12.24 -2.04 -6.98
C GLY A 70 10.82 -1.50 -6.90
N ALA A 71 10.22 -1.50 -5.70
CA ALA A 71 8.88 -0.95 -5.48
C ALA A 71 8.93 0.56 -5.24
N TRP A 72 10.04 1.10 -4.76
CA TRP A 72 10.13 2.51 -4.35
C TRP A 72 9.86 3.47 -5.51
N ASP A 73 10.38 3.16 -6.70
CA ASP A 73 10.18 4.00 -7.87
C ASP A 73 8.70 4.08 -8.27
N GLU A 74 8.00 2.95 -8.21
CA GLU A 74 6.56 2.91 -8.50
C GLU A 74 5.76 3.69 -7.47
N ILE A 75 6.11 3.54 -6.19
CA ILE A 75 5.43 4.26 -5.11
C ILE A 75 5.66 5.76 -5.25
N LEU A 76 6.90 6.16 -5.54
CA LEU A 76 7.23 7.57 -5.75
C LEU A 76 6.47 8.14 -6.95
N ALA A 77 6.41 7.41 -8.05
CA ALA A 77 5.67 7.83 -9.23
C ALA A 77 4.19 8.01 -8.93
N TRP A 78 3.60 7.11 -8.14
CA TRP A 78 2.21 7.22 -7.72
C TRP A 78 1.98 8.47 -6.88
N LEU A 79 2.90 8.74 -5.93
CA LEU A 79 2.81 9.94 -5.06
C LEU A 79 2.88 11.23 -5.88
N GLN A 80 3.78 11.28 -6.87
CA GLN A 80 3.92 12.45 -7.74
C GLN A 80 2.66 12.68 -8.57
N ASP A 81 2.08 11.61 -9.14
CA ASP A 81 0.86 11.70 -9.93
C ASP A 81 -0.32 12.17 -9.07
N ALA A 82 -0.48 11.60 -7.89
CA ALA A 82 -1.55 11.98 -6.96
C ALA A 82 -1.41 13.44 -6.52
N SER A 83 -0.18 13.89 -6.27
CA SER A 83 0.10 15.28 -5.90
C SER A 83 -0.30 16.27 -7.02
N GLN A 84 -0.02 15.91 -8.27
CA GLN A 84 -0.41 16.74 -9.42
C GLN A 84 -1.93 16.82 -9.57
N LYS A 85 -2.62 15.70 -9.37
CA LYS A 85 -4.08 15.65 -9.49
C LYS A 85 -4.79 16.42 -8.37
N ALA A 86 -4.13 16.59 -7.23
CA ALA A 86 -4.69 17.30 -6.10
C ALA A 86 -4.61 18.84 -6.24
N GLN A 87 -3.90 19.34 -7.25
CA GLN A 87 -3.73 20.78 -7.49
C GLN A 87 -4.83 21.38 -8.36
#